data_fbf175f7fdea4bb6997ba05631177224
#
_entry.id   fbf175f7fdea4bb6997ba05631177224
#
_cell.length_a   1.000
_cell.length_b   1.000
_cell.length_c   1.000
_cell.angle_alpha   90.00
_cell.angle_beta   90.00
_cell.angle_gamma   90.00
#
_symmetry.space_group_name_H-M   'P 1'
#
loop_
_entity.id
_entity.type
_entity.pdbx_description
1 polymer ?
#
loop_
_entity_poly.entity_id
_entity_poly.type
_entity_poly.pdbx_seq_one_letter_code
_entity_poly.pdbx_strand_id
1 'polypeptide(L)'
;MKNPFRKKTPSPQETFVRTYLDSIAPGVVKFEVDHYIFGNTYRCVWALREYPASTESQAILRHLGEKSGVTLRIYCRQVSPGEEDRIIDNANKKNKLDGSDPNKLRQTVEAESNLRDVAELVHKMHREHEPLLHCAVYLEMTADSMGPVSYTHLTL
;
A
#
# COMPACT_ATOMS: atom_id res chain seq x y z
N MET A 1 46.38 -31.92 29.49
CA MET A 1 45.47 -31.92 28.30
C MET A 1 44.51 -30.77 28.46
N LYS A 2 44.61 -29.73 27.59
CA LYS A 2 43.70 -28.56 27.60
C LYS A 2 42.52 -28.84 26.68
N ASN A 3 41.31 -28.71 27.22
CA ASN A 3 40.05 -28.98 26.49
C ASN A 3 39.81 -27.91 25.42
N PRO A 4 39.77 -28.23 24.08
CA PRO A 4 39.72 -27.23 23.01
C PRO A 4 38.33 -26.63 22.77
N PHE A 5 37.27 -27.01 23.51
CA PHE A 5 35.89 -26.58 23.30
C PHE A 5 35.33 -25.60 24.31
N ARG A 6 36.17 -24.83 25.00
CA ARG A 6 35.67 -23.79 25.90
C ARG A 6 35.13 -22.62 25.07
N LYS A 7 33.81 -22.57 24.84
CA LYS A 7 33.13 -21.41 24.27
C LYS A 7 33.46 -20.18 25.12
N LYS A 8 34.11 -19.18 24.53
CA LYS A 8 34.28 -17.88 25.16
C LYS A 8 32.90 -17.27 25.37
N THR A 9 32.51 -17.01 26.60
CA THR A 9 31.35 -16.16 26.91
C THR A 9 31.67 -14.75 26.44
N PRO A 10 30.81 -14.10 25.63
CA PRO A 10 31.06 -12.75 25.15
C PRO A 10 31.12 -11.77 26.33
N SER A 11 32.01 -10.80 26.26
CA SER A 11 32.17 -9.78 27.30
C SER A 11 30.91 -8.88 27.35
N PRO A 12 30.53 -8.29 28.49
CA PRO A 12 29.37 -7.41 28.62
C PRO A 12 29.38 -6.21 27.64
N GLN A 13 30.56 -5.74 27.23
CA GLN A 13 30.73 -4.65 26.27
C GLN A 13 30.37 -5.06 24.84
N GLU A 14 30.69 -6.28 24.40
CA GLU A 14 30.33 -6.79 23.08
C GLU A 14 28.79 -6.94 22.92
N THR A 15 28.09 -7.26 23.99
CA THR A 15 26.62 -7.40 23.98
C THR A 15 25.93 -6.04 23.84
N PHE A 16 26.43 -5.00 24.49
CA PHE A 16 25.84 -3.64 24.43
C PHE A 16 26.01 -2.97 23.07
N VAL A 17 27.20 -3.07 22.49
CA VAL A 17 27.48 -2.51 21.14
C VAL A 17 26.64 -3.21 20.08
N ARG A 18 26.44 -4.50 20.19
CA ARG A 18 25.64 -5.28 19.25
C ARG A 18 24.16 -4.86 19.28
N THR A 19 23.60 -4.63 20.45
CA THR A 19 22.20 -4.22 20.60
C THR A 19 21.92 -2.84 19.98
N TYR A 20 22.83 -1.89 20.10
CA TYR A 20 22.68 -0.56 19.51
C TYR A 20 22.76 -0.60 17.97
N LEU A 21 23.72 -1.30 17.41
CA LEU A 21 23.86 -1.46 15.96
C LEU A 21 22.69 -2.23 15.35
N ASP A 22 22.18 -3.25 16.04
CA ASP A 22 21.03 -4.03 15.60
C ASP A 22 19.72 -3.20 15.58
N SER A 23 19.62 -2.16 16.40
CA SER A 23 18.48 -1.25 16.41
C SER A 23 18.53 -0.23 15.25
N ILE A 24 19.72 0.14 14.80
CA ILE A 24 19.92 1.13 13.73
C ILE A 24 20.04 0.46 12.36
N ALA A 25 20.76 -0.65 12.29
CA ALA A 25 21.00 -1.43 11.08
C ALA A 25 20.97 -2.91 11.45
N PRO A 26 19.79 -3.55 11.43
CA PRO A 26 19.67 -4.97 11.74
C PRO A 26 20.55 -5.79 10.83
N GLY A 27 21.39 -6.65 11.43
CA GLY A 27 22.37 -7.48 10.72
C GLY A 27 21.76 -8.58 9.84
N VAL A 28 20.43 -8.77 9.92
CA VAL A 28 19.70 -9.77 9.15
C VAL A 28 18.54 -9.11 8.42
N VAL A 29 18.61 -9.14 7.09
CA VAL A 29 17.46 -8.90 6.21
C VAL A 29 17.32 -10.12 5.32
N LYS A 30 16.24 -10.87 5.46
CA LYS A 30 15.96 -12.06 4.68
C LYS A 30 14.62 -11.89 3.98
N PHE A 31 14.59 -12.03 2.66
CA PHE A 31 13.36 -11.97 1.86
C PHE A 31 12.84 -13.37 1.58
N GLU A 32 11.57 -13.58 1.84
CA GLU A 32 10.79 -14.76 1.47
C GLU A 32 9.72 -14.35 0.45
N VAL A 33 8.89 -15.31 0.00
CA VAL A 33 7.91 -15.05 -1.07
C VAL A 33 6.80 -14.08 -0.63
N ASP A 34 6.37 -14.17 0.61
CA ASP A 34 5.19 -13.48 1.17
C ASP A 34 5.53 -12.52 2.31
N HIS A 35 6.76 -12.57 2.82
CA HIS A 35 7.21 -11.74 3.92
C HIS A 35 8.72 -11.49 3.85
N TYR A 36 9.21 -10.63 4.72
CA TYR A 36 10.64 -10.46 4.96
C TYR A 36 10.92 -10.40 6.46
N ILE A 37 12.12 -10.81 6.82
CA ILE A 37 12.62 -10.76 8.19
C ILE A 37 13.55 -9.56 8.28
N PHE A 38 13.31 -8.71 9.27
CA PHE A 38 14.13 -7.55 9.55
C PHE A 38 14.55 -7.58 11.03
N GLY A 39 15.79 -7.94 11.28
CA GLY A 39 16.26 -8.23 12.63
C GLY A 39 15.52 -9.44 13.21
N ASN A 40 14.73 -9.22 14.25
CA ASN A 40 13.94 -10.24 14.93
C ASN A 40 12.44 -10.15 14.60
N THR A 41 12.04 -9.32 13.64
CA THR A 41 10.63 -9.12 13.29
C THR A 41 10.31 -9.68 11.92
N TYR A 42 9.13 -10.27 11.81
CA TYR A 42 8.52 -10.68 10.56
C TYR A 42 7.68 -9.55 10.02
N ARG A 43 7.82 -9.25 8.73
CA ARG A 43 7.12 -8.13 8.09
C ARG A 43 6.54 -8.55 6.76
N CYS A 44 5.35 -8.06 6.44
CA CYS A 44 4.80 -8.14 5.10
C CYS A 44 4.31 -6.76 4.65
N VAL A 45 4.35 -6.53 3.34
CA VAL A 45 3.88 -5.28 2.73
C VAL A 45 2.80 -5.61 1.71
N TRP A 46 1.65 -4.98 1.89
CA TRP A 46 0.54 -5.06 0.96
C TRP A 46 0.36 -3.74 0.23
N ALA A 47 0.14 -3.83 -1.06
CA ALA A 47 -0.21 -2.68 -1.89
C ALA A 47 -1.71 -2.70 -2.16
N LEU A 48 -2.39 -1.57 -1.99
CA LEU A 48 -3.76 -1.42 -2.41
C LEU A 48 -3.82 -1.39 -3.94
N ARG A 49 -4.44 -2.39 -4.54
CA ARG A 49 -4.52 -2.54 -5.99
C ARG A 49 -5.71 -1.79 -6.58
N GLU A 50 -6.85 -1.87 -5.92
CA GLU A 50 -8.10 -1.28 -6.37
C GLU A 50 -8.69 -0.43 -5.26
N TYR A 51 -9.10 0.78 -5.61
CA TYR A 51 -9.77 1.68 -4.68
C TYR A 51 -11.28 1.45 -4.76
N PRO A 52 -11.98 1.48 -3.62
CA PRO A 52 -13.45 1.43 -3.64
C PRO A 52 -14.00 2.67 -4.35
N ALA A 53 -15.14 2.51 -5.02
CA ALA A 53 -15.80 3.59 -5.75
C ALA A 53 -16.22 4.76 -4.85
N SER A 54 -16.47 4.49 -3.57
CA SER A 54 -16.78 5.51 -2.55
C SER A 54 -16.14 5.15 -1.22
N THR A 55 -15.59 6.15 -0.55
CA THR A 55 -15.02 6.04 0.81
C THR A 55 -15.79 6.85 1.86
N GLU A 56 -16.92 7.44 1.48
CA GLU A 56 -17.66 8.42 2.31
C GLU A 56 -18.12 7.86 3.67
N SER A 57 -18.45 6.57 3.73
CA SER A 57 -19.01 5.98 4.94
C SER A 57 -18.00 5.24 5.83
N GLN A 58 -16.77 5.01 5.36
CA GLN A 58 -15.81 4.19 6.11
C GLN A 58 -14.38 4.69 5.93
N ALA A 59 -13.79 5.18 6.99
CA ALA A 59 -12.37 5.52 7.04
C ALA A 59 -11.50 4.24 7.18
N ILE A 60 -11.66 3.28 6.25
CA ILE A 60 -11.01 1.96 6.31
C ILE A 60 -9.50 2.07 6.47
N LEU A 61 -8.85 2.92 5.68
CA LEU A 61 -7.40 3.11 5.73
C LEU A 61 -6.95 3.64 7.10
N ARG A 62 -7.73 4.54 7.69
CA ARG A 62 -7.46 5.05 9.04
C ARG A 62 -7.57 3.92 10.08
N HIS A 63 -8.63 3.15 10.04
CA HIS A 63 -8.83 2.02 10.97
C HIS A 63 -7.72 0.96 10.84
N LEU A 64 -7.24 0.72 9.62
CA LEU A 64 -6.12 -0.19 9.40
C LEU A 64 -4.83 0.38 9.98
N GLY A 65 -4.55 1.67 9.77
CA GLY A 65 -3.35 2.33 10.27
C GLY A 65 -3.32 2.53 11.79
N GLU A 66 -4.47 2.48 12.46
CA GLU A 66 -4.58 2.57 13.93
C GLU A 66 -4.30 1.23 14.64
N LYS A 67 -4.22 0.12 13.89
CA LYS A 67 -3.93 -1.19 14.48
C LYS A 67 -2.45 -1.30 14.90
N SER A 68 -2.22 -1.92 16.06
CA SER A 68 -0.87 -2.21 16.53
C SER A 68 -0.10 -3.09 15.54
N GLY A 69 1.16 -2.75 15.28
CA GLY A 69 2.00 -3.47 14.33
C GLY A 69 1.69 -3.17 12.87
N VAL A 70 0.79 -2.23 12.58
CA VAL A 70 0.49 -1.80 11.20
C VAL A 70 1.03 -0.41 10.95
N THR A 71 1.72 -0.24 9.83
CA THR A 71 2.17 1.06 9.33
C THR A 71 1.51 1.32 7.98
N LEU A 72 0.69 2.37 7.92
CA LEU A 72 0.10 2.85 6.68
C LEU A 72 1.03 3.87 6.01
N ARG A 73 1.36 3.65 4.75
CA ARG A 73 2.14 4.57 3.93
C ARG A 73 1.35 4.98 2.71
N ILE A 74 1.15 6.27 2.54
CA ILE A 74 0.46 6.84 1.39
C ILE A 74 1.46 7.75 0.66
N TYR A 75 1.75 7.41 -0.59
CA TYR A 75 2.59 8.20 -1.46
C TYR A 75 1.70 8.89 -2.49
N CYS A 76 1.75 10.21 -2.53
CA CYS A 76 1.01 11.00 -3.49
C CYS A 76 1.98 11.86 -4.33
N ARG A 77 1.79 11.87 -5.64
CA ARG A 77 2.43 12.82 -6.54
C ARG A 77 1.38 13.48 -7.43
N GLN A 78 1.56 14.74 -7.69
CA GLN A 78 0.71 15.44 -8.65
C GLN A 78 0.91 14.87 -10.06
N VAL A 79 -0.18 14.68 -10.77
CA VAL A 79 -0.19 14.35 -12.19
C VAL A 79 0.19 15.59 -13.00
N SER A 80 1.01 15.45 -14.03
CA SER A 80 1.33 16.59 -14.89
C SER A 80 0.13 16.95 -15.79
N PRO A 81 -0.04 18.22 -16.21
CA PRO A 81 -1.17 18.62 -17.03
C PRO A 81 -1.38 17.80 -18.31
N GLY A 82 -0.31 17.43 -19.00
CA GLY A 82 -0.39 16.60 -20.20
C GLY A 82 -0.73 15.14 -19.91
N GLU A 83 -0.46 14.64 -18.70
CA GLU A 83 -0.87 13.32 -18.23
C GLU A 83 -2.33 13.34 -17.77
N GLU A 84 -2.79 14.45 -17.15
CA GLU A 84 -4.19 14.67 -16.80
C GLU A 84 -5.10 14.59 -18.02
N ASP A 85 -4.78 15.34 -19.07
CA ASP A 85 -5.53 15.31 -20.32
C ASP A 85 -5.64 13.90 -20.90
N ARG A 86 -4.53 13.15 -20.89
CA ARG A 86 -4.53 11.75 -21.38
C ARG A 86 -5.38 10.83 -20.54
N ILE A 87 -5.39 10.97 -19.22
CA ILE A 87 -6.20 10.15 -18.31
C ILE A 87 -7.68 10.42 -18.59
N ILE A 88 -8.07 11.71 -18.64
CA ILE A 88 -9.44 12.15 -18.89
C ILE A 88 -9.92 11.70 -20.28
N ASP A 89 -9.12 11.91 -21.32
CA ASP A 89 -9.44 11.51 -22.68
C ASP A 89 -9.62 9.99 -22.81
N ASN A 90 -8.74 9.22 -22.17
CA ASN A 90 -8.84 7.75 -22.19
C ASN A 90 -10.09 7.26 -21.46
N ALA A 91 -10.42 7.84 -20.29
CA ALA A 91 -11.64 7.53 -19.56
C ALA A 91 -12.89 7.85 -20.39
N ASN A 92 -12.92 9.04 -21.03
CA ASN A 92 -14.01 9.47 -21.89
C ASN A 92 -14.19 8.54 -23.11
N LYS A 93 -13.10 8.20 -23.80
CA LYS A 93 -13.13 7.28 -24.95
C LYS A 93 -13.63 5.90 -24.56
N LYS A 94 -13.12 5.34 -23.45
CA LYS A 94 -13.54 4.03 -22.96
C LYS A 94 -15.03 4.02 -22.63
N ASN A 95 -15.51 4.98 -21.85
CA ASN A 95 -16.92 5.05 -21.46
C ASN A 95 -17.87 5.26 -22.65
N LYS A 96 -17.45 6.04 -23.66
CA LYS A 96 -18.24 6.19 -24.90
C LYS A 96 -18.33 4.89 -25.68
N LEU A 97 -17.26 4.10 -25.75
CA LEU A 97 -17.26 2.78 -26.41
C LEU A 97 -18.14 1.80 -25.65
N ASP A 98 -18.02 1.73 -24.33
CA ASP A 98 -18.80 0.83 -23.48
C ASP A 98 -20.29 1.18 -23.49
N GLY A 99 -20.64 2.48 -23.60
CA GLY A 99 -22.03 2.96 -23.72
C GLY A 99 -22.67 2.80 -25.10
N SER A 100 -21.91 2.40 -26.13
CA SER A 100 -22.42 2.32 -27.52
C SER A 100 -23.14 1.03 -27.87
N ASP A 101 -23.09 -0.01 -27.05
CA ASP A 101 -23.73 -1.30 -27.31
C ASP A 101 -25.15 -1.35 -26.70
N PRO A 102 -26.22 -1.26 -27.52
CA PRO A 102 -27.60 -1.22 -27.05
C PRO A 102 -28.04 -2.53 -26.37
N ASN A 103 -27.33 -3.64 -26.60
CA ASN A 103 -27.69 -4.94 -26.04
C ASN A 103 -27.17 -5.14 -24.60
N LYS A 104 -26.37 -4.21 -24.11
CA LYS A 104 -25.71 -4.29 -22.77
C LYS A 104 -26.16 -3.17 -21.85
N LEU A 105 -27.46 -3.13 -21.57
CA LEU A 105 -28.08 -2.07 -20.74
C LEU A 105 -27.34 -1.74 -19.48
N ARG A 106 -26.83 -2.75 -18.74
CA ARG A 106 -26.08 -2.53 -17.50
C ARG A 106 -24.78 -1.76 -17.75
N GLN A 107 -24.03 -2.12 -18.81
CA GLN A 107 -22.79 -1.44 -19.18
C GLN A 107 -23.06 -0.01 -19.67
N THR A 108 -24.15 0.19 -20.40
CA THR A 108 -24.56 1.52 -20.86
C THR A 108 -24.87 2.45 -19.71
N VAL A 109 -25.65 2.00 -18.72
CA VAL A 109 -25.98 2.79 -17.52
C VAL A 109 -24.74 3.10 -16.69
N GLU A 110 -23.84 2.14 -16.53
CA GLU A 110 -22.56 2.33 -15.84
C GLU A 110 -21.65 3.33 -16.57
N ALA A 111 -21.56 3.23 -17.89
CA ALA A 111 -20.79 4.15 -18.72
C ALA A 111 -21.34 5.58 -18.68
N GLU A 112 -22.67 5.77 -18.66
CA GLU A 112 -23.28 7.09 -18.48
C GLU A 112 -23.00 7.69 -17.11
N SER A 113 -23.05 6.90 -16.04
CA SER A 113 -22.68 7.33 -14.71
C SER A 113 -21.22 7.77 -14.66
N ASN A 114 -20.31 6.95 -15.18
CA ASN A 114 -18.88 7.25 -15.23
C ASN A 114 -18.57 8.51 -16.02
N LEU A 115 -19.28 8.76 -17.14
CA LEU A 115 -19.12 10.00 -17.91
C LEU A 115 -19.55 11.24 -17.12
N ARG A 116 -20.59 11.13 -16.29
CA ARG A 116 -21.02 12.21 -15.40
C ARG A 116 -19.96 12.50 -14.34
N ASP A 117 -19.41 11.44 -13.74
CA ASP A 117 -18.36 11.57 -12.70
C ASP A 117 -17.08 12.19 -13.30
N VAL A 118 -16.70 11.82 -14.52
CA VAL A 118 -15.58 12.45 -15.24
C VAL A 118 -15.85 13.93 -15.50
N ALA A 119 -17.06 14.29 -15.89
CA ALA A 119 -17.43 15.68 -16.12
C ALA A 119 -17.38 16.52 -14.84
N GLU A 120 -17.84 15.96 -13.71
CA GLU A 120 -17.76 16.59 -12.40
C GLU A 120 -16.30 16.77 -11.96
N LEU A 121 -15.46 15.75 -12.15
CA LEU A 121 -14.03 15.81 -11.87
C LEU A 121 -13.35 16.94 -12.63
N VAL A 122 -13.56 17.01 -13.95
CA VAL A 122 -13.03 18.08 -14.80
C VAL A 122 -13.51 19.45 -14.32
N HIS A 123 -14.77 19.56 -13.89
CA HIS A 123 -15.33 20.78 -13.35
C HIS A 123 -14.63 21.24 -12.05
N LYS A 124 -14.37 20.32 -11.12
CA LYS A 124 -13.62 20.58 -9.89
C LYS A 124 -12.17 21.01 -10.19
N MET A 125 -11.51 20.30 -11.09
CA MET A 125 -10.15 20.66 -11.51
C MET A 125 -10.05 22.08 -12.04
N HIS A 126 -10.99 22.52 -12.88
CA HIS A 126 -10.96 23.86 -13.46
C HIS A 126 -11.45 24.96 -12.53
N ARG A 127 -12.46 24.72 -11.71
CA ARG A 127 -13.03 25.73 -10.80
C ARG A 127 -12.31 25.85 -9.48
N GLU A 128 -11.96 24.70 -8.92
CA GLU A 128 -11.42 24.63 -7.55
C GLU A 128 -9.90 24.47 -7.56
N HIS A 129 -9.31 24.35 -8.75
CA HIS A 129 -7.87 24.12 -8.95
C HIS A 129 -7.36 22.86 -8.22
N GLU A 130 -8.22 21.87 -8.11
CA GLU A 130 -7.85 20.57 -7.51
C GLU A 130 -7.05 19.73 -8.52
N PRO A 131 -5.76 19.42 -8.26
CA PRO A 131 -4.99 18.62 -9.18
C PRO A 131 -5.33 17.15 -9.05
N LEU A 132 -5.20 16.37 -10.12
CA LEU A 132 -5.17 14.93 -10.05
C LEU A 132 -3.91 14.45 -9.32
N LEU A 133 -4.07 13.45 -8.47
CA LEU A 133 -2.98 12.84 -7.73
C LEU A 133 -2.85 11.37 -8.08
N HIS A 134 -1.63 10.94 -8.40
CA HIS A 134 -1.28 9.53 -8.32
C HIS A 134 -1.05 9.15 -6.87
N CYS A 135 -1.86 8.23 -6.36
CA CYS A 135 -1.73 7.73 -5.01
C CYS A 135 -1.34 6.26 -5.03
N ALA A 136 -0.36 5.90 -4.20
CA ALA A 136 -0.01 4.51 -3.91
C ALA A 136 -0.10 4.28 -2.41
N VAL A 137 -0.88 3.30 -2.00
CA VAL A 137 -1.13 2.98 -0.59
C VAL A 137 -0.52 1.62 -0.28
N TYR A 138 0.29 1.60 0.77
CA TYR A 138 0.95 0.41 1.28
C TYR A 138 0.64 0.24 2.76
N LEU A 139 0.39 -1.01 3.14
CA LEU A 139 0.25 -1.44 4.53
C LEU A 139 1.43 -2.34 4.85
N GLU A 140 2.28 -1.93 5.78
CA GLU A 140 3.34 -2.77 6.33
C GLU A 140 2.87 -3.32 7.67
N MET A 141 2.85 -4.63 7.79
CA MET A 141 2.54 -5.34 9.04
C MET A 141 3.80 -5.89 9.64
N THR A 142 3.99 -5.67 10.93
CA THR A 142 5.14 -6.12 11.71
C THR A 142 4.68 -6.99 12.86
N ALA A 143 5.31 -8.14 13.05
CA ALA A 143 5.05 -9.04 14.16
C ALA A 143 6.34 -9.74 14.64
N ASP A 144 6.37 -10.12 15.91
CA ASP A 144 7.49 -10.85 16.52
C ASP A 144 7.49 -12.36 16.19
N SER A 145 6.41 -12.85 15.58
CA SER A 145 6.26 -14.24 15.16
C SER A 145 5.50 -14.36 13.84
N MET A 146 5.67 -15.47 13.13
CA MET A 146 5.03 -15.75 11.84
C MET A 146 3.50 -15.87 11.91
N GLY A 147 2.93 -16.33 13.04
CA GLY A 147 1.50 -16.58 13.19
C GLY A 147 0.62 -15.38 12.79
N PRO A 148 0.79 -14.19 13.37
CA PRO A 148 0.00 -13.01 13.03
C PRO A 148 0.15 -12.56 11.58
N VAL A 149 1.33 -12.67 10.99
CA VAL A 149 1.61 -12.28 9.60
C VAL A 149 0.86 -13.19 8.62
N SER A 150 0.78 -14.48 8.91
CA SER A 150 0.08 -15.47 8.06
C SER A 150 -1.45 -15.33 8.11
N TYR A 151 -2.02 -15.00 9.27
CA TYR A 151 -3.48 -14.85 9.41
C TYR A 151 -4.06 -13.64 8.68
N THR A 152 -3.28 -12.58 8.47
CA THR A 152 -3.73 -11.39 7.72
C THR A 152 -3.90 -11.64 6.22
N HIS A 153 -3.31 -12.71 5.68
CA HIS A 153 -3.53 -13.14 4.30
C HIS A 153 -4.95 -13.69 4.02
N LEU A 154 -5.72 -14.03 5.07
CA LEU A 154 -6.99 -14.73 4.93
C LEU A 154 -8.23 -13.90 5.27
N THR A 155 -8.10 -12.64 5.70
CA THR A 155 -9.21 -11.88 6.30
C THR A 155 -9.44 -10.47 5.76
N LEU A 156 -8.93 -10.15 4.56
CA LEU A 156 -9.26 -8.89 3.87
C LEU A 156 -10.07 -9.13 2.61
#